data_a0521ce62368ccf0273499a2915d89d9
#
_entry.id   a0521ce62368ccf0273499a2915d89d9
#
_cell.length_a   1.000
_cell.length_b   1.000
_cell.length_c   1.000
_cell.angle_alpha   90.00
_cell.angle_beta   90.00
_cell.angle_gamma   90.00
#
_symmetry.space_group_name_H-M   'P 1'
#
loop_
_entity.id
_entity.type
_entity.pdbx_description
1 polymer ?
#
loop_
_entity_poly.entity_id
_entity_poly.type
_entity_poly.pdbx_seq_one_letter_code
_entity_poly.pdbx_strand_id
1 'polypeptide(L)'
;MVPNSAQVAGELIGEIRRQANVTQAELARRSGVPGSVLSAYEHGHRQPSVAALARIAEAAGLELRLAAARDRGELEHAGRVLAQVLDLAEQLPYRPRPELTYPPLIRLAA
;
A
#
# COMPACT_ATOMS: atom_id res chain seq x y z
N MET A 1 -18.04 -10.38 2.56
CA MET A 1 -17.39 -11.57 2.00
C MET A 1 -15.90 -11.51 2.23
N VAL A 2 -15.35 -12.56 2.79
CA VAL A 2 -13.91 -12.63 3.06
C VAL A 2 -13.23 -13.21 1.83
N PRO A 3 -12.24 -12.53 1.25
CA PRO A 3 -11.53 -13.09 0.10
C PRO A 3 -10.73 -14.32 0.50
N ASN A 4 -10.56 -15.21 -0.45
CA ASN A 4 -9.71 -16.37 -0.30
C ASN A 4 -8.26 -15.90 -0.14
N SER A 5 -7.50 -16.56 0.73
CA SER A 5 -6.12 -16.16 1.01
C SER A 5 -5.21 -16.20 -0.23
N ALA A 6 -5.48 -17.11 -1.17
CA ALA A 6 -4.74 -17.16 -2.43
C ALA A 6 -5.04 -15.93 -3.29
N GLN A 7 -6.28 -15.44 -3.27
CA GLN A 7 -6.65 -14.22 -3.97
C GLN A 7 -5.99 -13.00 -3.35
N VAL A 8 -5.91 -12.94 -2.03
CA VAL A 8 -5.23 -11.84 -1.33
C VAL A 8 -3.77 -11.78 -1.75
N ALA A 9 -3.08 -12.91 -1.79
CA ALA A 9 -1.67 -12.96 -2.20
C ALA A 9 -1.50 -12.50 -3.65
N GLY A 10 -2.41 -12.92 -4.53
CA GLY A 10 -2.39 -12.51 -5.94
C GLY A 10 -2.59 -11.01 -6.10
N GLU A 11 -3.51 -10.45 -5.35
CA GLU A 11 -3.76 -9.01 -5.37
C GLU A 11 -2.56 -8.22 -4.84
N LEU A 12 -1.90 -8.72 -3.80
CA LEU A 12 -0.70 -8.10 -3.26
C LEU A 12 0.43 -8.07 -4.27
N ILE A 13 0.64 -9.17 -4.98
CA ILE A 13 1.69 -9.23 -6.02
C ILE A 13 1.35 -8.28 -7.16
N GLY A 14 0.11 -8.23 -7.58
CA GLY A 14 -0.35 -7.26 -8.57
C GLY A 14 -0.10 -5.83 -8.14
N GLU A 15 -0.36 -5.52 -6.87
CA GLU A 15 -0.11 -4.20 -6.31
C GLU A 15 1.39 -3.87 -6.27
N ILE A 16 2.22 -4.83 -5.89
CA ILE A 16 3.67 -4.68 -5.92
C ILE A 16 4.14 -4.30 -7.32
N ARG A 17 3.64 -4.99 -8.34
CA ARG A 17 3.99 -4.69 -9.73
C ARG A 17 3.56 -3.29 -10.14
N ARG A 18 2.34 -2.88 -9.76
CA ARG A 18 1.84 -1.55 -10.11
C ARG A 18 2.67 -0.45 -9.44
N GLN A 19 2.97 -0.59 -8.16
CA GLN A 19 3.74 0.41 -7.44
C GLN A 19 5.17 0.51 -7.95
N ALA A 20 5.78 -0.61 -8.29
CA ALA A 20 7.14 -0.64 -8.81
C ALA A 20 7.21 -0.37 -10.30
N ASN A 21 6.09 -0.40 -11.00
CA ASN A 21 5.99 -0.24 -12.43
C ASN A 21 6.87 -1.23 -13.18
N VAL A 22 6.77 -2.50 -12.81
CA VAL A 22 7.53 -3.58 -13.42
C VAL A 22 6.61 -4.62 -14.02
N THR A 23 7.12 -5.32 -15.04
CA THR A 23 6.40 -6.44 -15.64
C THR A 23 6.57 -7.68 -14.77
N GLN A 24 5.73 -8.70 -15.01
CA GLN A 24 5.85 -9.97 -14.31
C GLN A 24 7.23 -10.59 -14.56
N ALA A 25 7.72 -10.53 -15.79
CA ALA A 25 9.04 -11.07 -16.13
C ALA A 25 10.16 -10.34 -15.39
N GLU A 26 10.07 -9.03 -15.29
CA GLU A 26 11.05 -8.23 -14.57
C GLU A 26 11.03 -8.56 -13.07
N LEU A 27 9.85 -8.67 -12.50
CA LEU A 27 9.72 -9.02 -11.08
C LEU A 27 10.25 -10.43 -10.80
N ALA A 28 9.95 -11.37 -11.70
CA ALA A 28 10.49 -12.74 -11.60
C ALA A 28 12.00 -12.73 -11.58
N ARG A 29 12.61 -11.97 -12.47
CA ARG A 29 14.05 -11.87 -12.57
C ARG A 29 14.66 -11.26 -11.32
N ARG A 30 14.08 -10.19 -10.82
CA ARG A 30 14.58 -9.49 -9.62
C ARG A 30 14.44 -10.32 -8.35
N SER A 31 13.32 -11.02 -8.21
CA SER A 31 13.04 -11.80 -7.01
C SER A 31 13.68 -13.19 -7.01
N GLY A 32 14.09 -13.68 -8.17
CA GLY A 32 14.58 -15.04 -8.30
C GLY A 32 13.47 -16.09 -8.29
N VAL A 33 12.22 -15.66 -8.35
CA VAL A 33 11.06 -16.57 -8.44
C VAL A 33 10.78 -16.86 -9.90
N PRO A 34 10.64 -18.14 -10.29
CA PRO A 34 10.32 -18.46 -11.68
C PRO A 34 9.04 -17.76 -12.14
N GLY A 35 9.01 -17.31 -13.39
CA GLY A 35 7.86 -16.60 -13.94
C GLY A 35 6.57 -17.42 -13.88
N SER A 36 6.66 -18.73 -14.09
CA SER A 36 5.51 -19.63 -13.98
C SER A 36 4.94 -19.68 -12.55
N VAL A 37 5.83 -19.66 -11.55
CA VAL A 37 5.42 -19.66 -10.14
C VAL A 37 4.80 -18.31 -9.78
N LEU A 38 5.41 -17.22 -10.23
CA LEU A 38 4.88 -15.88 -9.98
C LEU A 38 3.49 -15.71 -10.60
N SER A 39 3.31 -16.22 -11.83
CA SER A 39 2.01 -16.23 -12.49
C SER A 39 0.98 -17.03 -11.71
N ALA A 40 1.38 -18.20 -11.19
CA ALA A 40 0.50 -19.02 -10.37
C ALA A 40 0.07 -18.30 -9.11
N TYR A 41 0.96 -17.54 -8.48
CA TYR A 41 0.63 -16.72 -7.31
C TYR A 41 -0.38 -15.64 -7.66
N GLU A 42 -0.17 -14.93 -8.76
CA GLU A 42 -1.06 -13.86 -9.20
C GLU A 42 -2.46 -14.35 -9.54
N HIS A 43 -2.57 -15.55 -10.08
CA HIS A 43 -3.86 -16.13 -10.46
C HIS A 43 -4.53 -16.94 -9.34
N GLY A 44 -3.90 -17.02 -8.17
CA GLY A 44 -4.45 -17.76 -7.05
C GLY A 44 -4.33 -19.26 -7.14
N HIS A 45 -3.51 -19.78 -8.07
CA HIS A 45 -3.29 -21.21 -8.24
C HIS A 45 -2.31 -21.77 -7.22
N ARG A 46 -1.46 -20.93 -6.68
CA ARG A 46 -0.51 -21.27 -5.61
C ARG A 46 -0.48 -20.13 -4.61
N GLN A 47 -0.19 -20.46 -3.37
CA GLN A 47 -0.11 -19.49 -2.30
C GLN A 47 1.34 -19.33 -1.86
N PRO A 48 1.91 -18.12 -1.96
CA PRO A 48 3.26 -17.87 -1.47
C PRO A 48 3.30 -17.87 0.04
N SER A 49 4.43 -18.27 0.62
CA SER A 49 4.66 -18.05 2.04
C SER A 49 4.85 -16.55 2.32
N VAL A 50 4.70 -16.15 3.57
CA VAL A 50 4.97 -14.76 3.94
C VAL A 50 6.41 -14.38 3.62
N ALA A 51 7.36 -15.29 3.83
CA ALA A 51 8.75 -15.05 3.50
C ALA A 51 8.95 -14.85 2.00
N ALA A 52 8.29 -15.65 1.16
CA ALA A 52 8.37 -15.51 -0.28
C ALA A 52 7.76 -14.16 -0.72
N LEU A 53 6.63 -13.80 -0.15
CA LEU A 53 5.95 -12.54 -0.47
C LEU A 53 6.82 -11.35 -0.08
N ALA A 54 7.45 -11.39 1.09
CA ALA A 54 8.35 -10.34 1.54
C ALA A 54 9.56 -10.20 0.59
N ARG A 55 10.10 -11.32 0.14
CA ARG A 55 11.22 -11.32 -0.81
C ARG A 55 10.83 -10.70 -2.14
N ILE A 56 9.65 -11.01 -2.62
CA ILE A 56 9.13 -10.43 -3.86
C ILE A 56 8.97 -8.92 -3.71
N ALA A 57 8.43 -8.45 -2.58
CA ALA A 57 8.28 -7.03 -2.31
C ALA A 57 9.63 -6.32 -2.26
N GLU A 58 10.60 -6.90 -1.56
CA GLU A 58 11.95 -6.33 -1.48
C GLU A 58 12.62 -6.23 -2.84
N ALA A 59 12.44 -7.23 -3.68
CA ALA A 59 12.98 -7.23 -5.04
C ALA A 59 12.41 -6.08 -5.88
N ALA A 60 11.21 -5.64 -5.56
CA ALA A 60 10.57 -4.51 -6.22
C ALA A 60 10.90 -3.16 -5.57
N GLY A 61 11.72 -3.17 -4.51
CA GLY A 61 12.05 -1.96 -3.77
C GLY A 61 10.98 -1.54 -2.76
N LEU A 62 10.09 -2.46 -2.40
CA LEU A 62 9.00 -2.20 -1.48
C LEU A 62 9.18 -2.99 -0.18
N GLU A 63 8.43 -2.61 0.83
CA GLU A 63 8.44 -3.29 2.11
C GLU A 63 7.03 -3.80 2.42
N LEU A 64 6.94 -5.06 2.83
CA LEU A 64 5.66 -5.63 3.24
C LEU A 64 5.43 -5.29 4.70
N ARG A 65 4.33 -4.58 4.98
CA ARG A 65 3.97 -4.16 6.33
C ARG A 65 2.54 -4.54 6.65
N LEU A 66 2.27 -4.75 7.93
CA LEU A 66 0.92 -4.94 8.44
C LEU A 66 0.41 -3.62 9.01
N ALA A 67 -0.84 -3.35 8.73
CA ALA A 67 -1.55 -2.23 9.32
C ALA A 67 -2.78 -2.74 10.03
N ALA A 68 -3.11 -2.15 11.16
CA ALA A 68 -4.33 -2.52 11.88
C ALA A 68 -5.54 -2.15 11.02
N ALA A 69 -6.49 -3.09 10.90
CA ALA A 69 -7.74 -2.80 10.23
C ALA A 69 -8.57 -1.87 11.10
N ARG A 70 -9.18 -0.86 10.47
CA ARG A 70 -10.08 0.05 11.16
C ARG A 70 -11.52 -0.26 10.78
N ASP A 71 -12.41 -0.02 11.71
CA ASP A 71 -13.82 -0.09 11.44
C ASP A 71 -14.18 0.96 10.37
N ARG A 72 -15.06 0.57 9.45
CA ARG A 72 -15.52 1.46 8.39
C ARG A 72 -16.14 2.74 8.94
N GLY A 73 -16.89 2.63 10.05
CA GLY A 73 -17.47 3.79 10.70
C GLY A 73 -16.43 4.78 11.18
N GLU A 74 -15.31 4.28 11.72
CA GLU A 74 -14.22 5.14 12.16
C GLU A 74 -13.56 5.87 10.98
N LEU A 75 -13.39 5.19 9.86
CA LEU A 75 -12.82 5.82 8.67
C LEU A 75 -13.72 6.90 8.11
N GLU A 76 -15.02 6.66 8.07
CA GLU A 76 -16.00 7.65 7.63
C GLU A 76 -16.03 8.86 8.56
N HIS A 77 -15.96 8.63 9.86
CA HIS A 77 -15.92 9.70 10.85
C HIS A 77 -14.66 10.54 10.70
N ALA A 78 -13.51 9.90 10.57
CA ALA A 78 -12.23 10.60 10.36
C ALA A 78 -12.26 11.46 9.11
N GLY A 79 -12.83 10.95 8.02
CA GLY A 79 -12.98 11.69 6.78
C GLY A 79 -13.84 12.93 6.94
N ARG A 80 -14.94 12.82 7.67
CA ARG A 80 -15.82 13.97 7.94
C ARG A 80 -15.17 15.03 8.80
N VAL A 81 -14.44 14.61 9.83
CA VAL A 81 -13.71 15.54 10.69
C VAL A 81 -12.66 16.30 9.88
N LEU A 82 -11.93 15.62 9.03
CA LEU A 82 -10.94 16.27 8.17
C LEU A 82 -11.58 17.27 7.23
N ALA A 83 -12.72 16.92 6.63
CA ALA A 83 -13.44 17.82 5.74
C ALA A 83 -13.88 19.08 6.47
N GLN A 84 -14.38 18.95 7.72
CA GLN A 84 -14.77 20.09 8.54
C GLN A 84 -13.59 20.99 8.86
N VAL A 85 -12.43 20.42 9.19
CA VAL A 85 -11.22 21.20 9.48
C VAL A 85 -10.77 21.97 8.26
N LEU A 86 -10.77 21.35 7.10
CA LEU A 86 -10.39 22.01 5.84
C LEU A 86 -11.34 23.14 5.49
N ASP A 87 -12.65 22.93 5.67
CA ASP A 87 -13.65 23.95 5.42
C ASP A 87 -13.47 25.15 6.34
N LEU A 88 -13.22 24.90 7.61
CA LEU A 88 -12.95 25.95 8.59
C LEU A 88 -11.70 26.75 8.22
N ALA A 89 -10.64 26.08 7.78
CA ALA A 89 -9.41 26.72 7.37
C ALA A 89 -9.62 27.65 6.20
N GLU A 90 -10.48 27.30 5.26
CA GLU A 90 -10.82 28.16 4.11
C GLU A 90 -11.59 29.41 4.53
N GLN A 91 -12.34 29.33 5.62
CA GLN A 91 -13.13 30.46 6.11
C GLN A 91 -12.31 31.44 6.95
N LEU A 92 -11.13 31.06 7.39
CA LEU A 92 -10.27 31.93 8.19
C LEU A 92 -9.65 33.03 7.34
N PRO A 93 -9.53 34.28 7.85
CA PRO A 93 -8.86 35.35 7.12
C PRO A 93 -7.36 35.16 6.99
N TYR A 94 -6.78 34.32 7.83
CA TYR A 94 -5.36 33.99 7.81
C TYR A 94 -5.18 32.52 7.44
N ARG A 95 -4.28 32.24 6.52
CA ARG A 95 -3.93 30.88 6.13
C ARG A 95 -2.48 30.61 6.45
N PRO A 96 -2.18 29.52 7.17
CA PRO A 96 -0.82 29.13 7.45
C PRO A 96 -0.04 28.87 6.17
N ARG A 97 1.23 29.25 6.15
CA ARG A 97 2.07 28.94 5.00
C ARG A 97 2.43 27.46 5.02
N PRO A 98 2.26 26.76 3.90
CA PRO A 98 2.55 25.32 3.86
C PRO A 98 3.98 24.98 4.25
N GLU A 99 4.96 25.79 3.86
CA GLU A 99 6.37 25.54 4.14
C GLU A 99 6.73 25.60 5.62
N LEU A 100 5.88 26.21 6.44
CA LEU A 100 6.12 26.28 7.89
C LEU A 100 5.78 25.00 8.61
N THR A 101 4.90 24.18 8.04
CA THR A 101 4.39 23.00 8.72
C THR A 101 4.95 21.70 8.16
N TYR A 102 5.23 21.65 6.87
CA TYR A 102 5.55 20.39 6.21
C TYR A 102 6.87 19.76 6.63
N PRO A 103 8.00 20.47 6.70
CA PRO A 103 9.27 19.80 7.03
C PRO A 103 9.24 19.07 8.37
N PRO A 104 8.75 19.66 9.46
CA PRO A 104 8.69 18.96 10.74
C PRO A 104 7.73 17.79 10.72
N LEU A 105 6.57 17.97 10.08
CA LEU A 105 5.56 16.90 10.01
C LEU A 105 6.04 15.70 9.21
N ILE A 106 6.73 15.97 8.10
CA ILE A 106 7.26 14.88 7.26
C ILE A 106 8.30 14.08 8.04
N ARG A 107 9.17 14.75 8.81
CA ARG A 107 10.19 14.08 9.61
C ARG A 107 9.58 13.23 10.70
N LEU A 108 8.51 13.68 11.30
CA LEU A 108 7.82 12.92 12.35
C LEU A 108 7.07 11.73 11.77
N ALA A 109 6.58 11.85 10.56
CA ALA A 109 5.84 10.78 9.88
C ALA A 109 6.76 9.70 9.32
N ALA A 110 8.00 10.01 9.08
CA ALA A 110 8.98 9.10 8.47
C ALA A 110 9.49 8.01 9.45
#